data_2fab1de68f0d1393c0588268f841a4f0
#
_entry.id   2fab1de68f0d1393c0588268f841a4f0
#
_cell.length_a   1.000
_cell.length_b   1.000
_cell.length_c   1.000
_cell.angle_alpha   90.00
_cell.angle_beta   90.00
_cell.angle_gamma   90.00
#
_symmetry.space_group_name_H-M   'P 1'
#
loop_
_entity.id
_entity.type
_entity.pdbx_description
1 polymer ?
#
loop_
_entity_poly.entity_id
_entity_poly.type
_entity_poly.pdbx_seq_one_letter_code
_entity_poly.pdbx_strand_id
1 'polypeptide(L)'
;MTLDLAILIACAAIAICMRIFKPNLIIETFASTVMIVILAFYPIARGLDNMDWVSWILFALQMTLSLMLHVANVFLLAEKKN
;
A
#
# COMPACT_ATOMS: atom_id res chain seq x y z
N MET A 1 -12.88 -0.37 -13.59
CA MET A 1 -11.77 0.57 -13.85
C MET A 1 -11.76 1.75 -12.89
N THR A 2 -12.87 2.49 -12.80
CA THR A 2 -12.94 3.65 -11.91
C THR A 2 -12.69 3.31 -10.44
N LEU A 3 -13.19 2.17 -10.00
CA LEU A 3 -13.00 1.73 -8.61
C LEU A 3 -11.54 1.41 -8.32
N ASP A 4 -10.87 0.74 -9.26
CA ASP A 4 -9.44 0.41 -9.11
C ASP A 4 -8.59 1.66 -9.03
N LEU A 5 -8.88 2.62 -9.89
CA LEU A 5 -8.17 3.89 -9.92
C LEU A 5 -8.42 4.67 -8.62
N ALA A 6 -9.65 4.67 -8.13
CA ALA A 6 -10.00 5.35 -6.88
C ALA A 6 -9.24 4.75 -5.70
N ILE A 7 -9.16 3.42 -5.62
CA ILE A 7 -8.43 2.73 -4.56
C ILE A 7 -6.94 3.04 -4.64
N LEU A 8 -6.38 3.02 -5.85
CA LEU A 8 -4.97 3.34 -6.07
C LEU A 8 -4.66 4.77 -5.59
N ILE A 9 -5.48 5.72 -5.99
CA ILE A 9 -5.30 7.12 -5.61
C ILE A 9 -5.43 7.30 -4.10
N ALA A 10 -6.44 6.67 -3.49
CA ALA A 10 -6.65 6.76 -2.05
C ALA A 10 -5.46 6.20 -1.28
N CYS A 11 -4.95 5.04 -1.67
CA CYS A 11 -3.80 4.45 -1.01
C CYS A 11 -2.55 5.31 -1.17
N ALA A 12 -2.33 5.85 -2.36
CA ALA A 12 -1.20 6.74 -2.62
C ALA A 12 -1.30 8.02 -1.77
N ALA A 13 -2.50 8.60 -1.68
CA ALA A 13 -2.73 9.80 -0.89
C ALA A 13 -2.46 9.54 0.59
N ILE A 14 -2.94 8.42 1.12
CA ILE A 14 -2.70 8.04 2.52
C ILE A 14 -1.21 7.87 2.77
N ALA A 15 -0.51 7.17 1.89
CA ALA A 15 0.92 6.94 2.04
C ALA A 15 1.70 8.27 2.02
N ILE A 16 1.38 9.16 1.10
CA ILE A 16 2.02 10.48 1.00
C ILE A 16 1.74 11.30 2.26
N CYS A 17 0.50 11.33 2.72
CA CYS A 17 0.12 12.07 3.92
C CYS A 17 0.88 11.57 5.15
N MET A 18 1.00 10.27 5.31
CA MET A 18 1.74 9.70 6.43
C MET A 18 3.23 10.06 6.37
N ARG A 19 3.79 10.13 5.16
CA ARG A 19 5.18 10.55 4.98
C ARG A 19 5.38 12.01 5.36
N ILE A 20 4.46 12.87 4.95
CA ILE A 20 4.56 14.31 5.20
C ILE A 20 4.42 14.61 6.69
N PHE A 21 3.41 14.04 7.33
CA PHE A 21 3.14 14.32 8.73
C PHE A 21 4.07 13.57 9.68
N LYS A 22 4.63 12.45 9.25
CA LYS A 22 5.59 11.64 10.02
C LYS A 22 5.16 11.48 11.48
N PRO A 23 3.94 10.98 11.74
CA PRO A 23 3.46 10.95 13.12
C PRO A 23 4.33 10.06 14.02
N ASN A 24 4.65 8.85 13.57
CA ASN A 24 5.48 7.93 14.30
C ASN A 24 5.86 6.79 13.36
N LEU A 25 7.13 6.42 13.38
CA LEU A 25 7.61 5.37 12.48
C LEU A 25 6.92 4.03 12.76
N ILE A 26 6.63 3.73 14.02
CA ILE A 26 5.92 2.50 14.39
C ILE A 26 4.50 2.51 13.83
N ILE A 27 3.79 3.61 13.99
CA ILE A 27 2.43 3.77 13.47
C ILE A 27 2.42 3.68 11.94
N GLU A 28 3.39 4.32 11.29
CA GLU A 28 3.51 4.30 9.83
C GLU A 28 3.76 2.87 9.33
N THR A 29 4.64 2.14 9.99
CA THR A 29 4.94 0.75 9.63
C THR A 29 3.71 -0.14 9.82
N PHE A 30 2.99 0.04 10.92
CA PHE A 30 1.76 -0.70 11.18
C PHE A 30 0.70 -0.40 10.11
N ALA A 31 0.52 0.87 9.77
CA ALA A 31 -0.44 1.27 8.74
C ALA A 31 -0.07 0.69 7.38
N SER A 32 1.22 0.67 7.05
CA SER A 32 1.70 0.05 5.81
C SER A 32 1.36 -1.43 5.76
N THR A 33 1.56 -2.15 6.87
CA THR A 33 1.22 -3.56 6.96
C THR A 33 -0.27 -3.80 6.71
N VAL A 34 -1.12 -3.02 7.36
CA VAL A 34 -2.57 -3.12 7.19
C VAL A 34 -2.95 -2.85 5.75
N MET A 35 -2.37 -1.82 5.15
CA MET A 35 -2.65 -1.45 3.76
C MET A 35 -2.26 -2.57 2.80
N ILE A 36 -1.10 -3.19 3.00
CA ILE A 36 -0.65 -4.30 2.15
C ILE A 36 -1.61 -5.49 2.26
N VAL A 37 -2.06 -5.81 3.47
CA VAL A 37 -3.01 -6.90 3.69
C VAL A 37 -4.32 -6.62 2.97
N ILE A 38 -4.84 -5.40 3.09
CA ILE A 38 -6.07 -5.01 2.41
C ILE A 38 -5.92 -5.11 0.89
N LEU A 39 -4.80 -4.63 0.36
CA LEU A 39 -4.52 -4.70 -1.08
C LEU A 39 -4.42 -6.15 -1.56
N ALA A 40 -3.82 -7.04 -0.74
CA ALA A 40 -3.70 -8.44 -1.11
C ALA A 40 -5.07 -9.11 -1.25
N PHE A 41 -6.04 -8.72 -0.43
CA PHE A 41 -7.39 -9.26 -0.51
C PHE A 41 -8.25 -8.60 -1.58
N TYR A 42 -7.81 -7.48 -2.14
CA TYR A 42 -8.60 -6.74 -3.11
C TYR A 42 -9.01 -7.55 -4.34
N PRO A 43 -8.10 -8.27 -5.01
CA PRO A 43 -8.49 -9.09 -6.17
C PRO A 43 -9.47 -10.19 -5.81
N ILE A 44 -9.31 -10.77 -4.62
CA ILE A 44 -10.20 -11.83 -4.15
C ILE A 44 -11.59 -11.28 -3.88
N ALA A 45 -11.67 -10.12 -3.23
CA ALA A 45 -12.95 -9.47 -2.91
C ALA A 45 -13.69 -9.03 -4.17
N ARG A 46 -12.95 -8.54 -5.16
CA ARG A 46 -13.54 -8.11 -6.42
C ARG A 46 -13.93 -9.28 -7.32
N GLY A 47 -13.26 -10.41 -7.18
CA GLY A 47 -13.42 -11.56 -8.05
C GLY A 47 -12.33 -11.59 -9.11
N LEU A 48 -11.58 -12.69 -9.15
CA LEU A 48 -10.44 -12.81 -10.08
C LEU A 48 -10.87 -12.71 -11.54
N ASP A 49 -12.08 -13.19 -11.85
CA ASP A 49 -12.62 -13.17 -13.20
C ASP A 49 -13.03 -11.77 -13.66
N ASN A 50 -13.26 -10.87 -12.70
CA ASN A 50 -13.67 -9.49 -12.99
C ASN A 50 -12.50 -8.54 -13.17
N MET A 51 -11.29 -9.01 -12.94
CA MET A 51 -10.07 -8.20 -13.08
C MET A 51 -9.57 -8.26 -14.52
N ASP A 52 -9.60 -7.12 -15.20
CA ASP A 52 -9.01 -7.04 -16.53
C ASP A 52 -7.49 -6.79 -16.41
N TRP A 53 -6.80 -6.80 -17.56
CA TRP A 53 -5.35 -6.65 -17.53
C TRP A 53 -4.89 -5.29 -16.98
N VAL A 54 -5.68 -4.25 -17.21
CA VAL A 54 -5.36 -2.90 -16.69
C VAL A 54 -5.46 -2.89 -15.16
N SER A 55 -6.51 -3.52 -14.63
CA SER A 55 -6.67 -3.65 -13.17
C SER A 55 -5.50 -4.42 -12.55
N TRP A 56 -5.05 -5.49 -13.20
CA TRP A 56 -3.90 -6.25 -12.72
C TRP A 56 -2.62 -5.41 -12.71
N ILE A 57 -2.41 -4.60 -13.77
CA ILE A 57 -1.24 -3.73 -13.84
C ILE A 57 -1.27 -2.70 -12.71
N LEU A 58 -2.41 -2.05 -12.49
CA LEU A 58 -2.57 -1.08 -11.41
C LEU A 58 -2.35 -1.71 -10.04
N PHE A 59 -2.91 -2.90 -9.84
CA PHE A 59 -2.72 -3.65 -8.61
C PHE A 59 -1.24 -3.96 -8.37
N ALA A 60 -0.55 -4.44 -9.39
CA ALA A 60 0.88 -4.78 -9.29
C ALA A 60 1.72 -3.54 -8.97
N LEU A 61 1.44 -2.41 -9.61
CA LEU A 61 2.15 -1.17 -9.34
C LEU A 61 1.94 -0.72 -7.90
N GLN A 62 0.70 -0.74 -7.43
CA GLN A 62 0.38 -0.33 -6.07
C GLN A 62 1.03 -1.25 -5.04
N MET A 63 0.98 -2.55 -5.26
CA MET A 63 1.61 -3.52 -4.36
C MET A 63 3.12 -3.33 -4.31
N THR A 64 3.75 -3.11 -5.46
CA THR A 64 5.20 -2.88 -5.52
C THR A 64 5.58 -1.63 -4.72
N LEU A 65 4.88 -0.53 -4.95
CA LEU A 65 5.15 0.71 -4.23
C LEU A 65 4.92 0.55 -2.73
N SER A 66 3.84 -0.11 -2.35
CA SER A 66 3.52 -0.33 -0.93
C SER A 66 4.57 -1.19 -0.25
N LEU A 67 5.03 -2.25 -0.92
CA LEU A 67 6.06 -3.12 -0.39
C LEU A 67 7.40 -2.38 -0.24
N MET A 68 7.76 -1.56 -1.22
CA MET A 68 8.99 -0.77 -1.15
C MET A 68 8.97 0.20 0.02
N LEU A 69 7.85 0.90 0.21
CA LEU A 69 7.69 1.80 1.35
C LEU A 69 7.73 1.05 2.68
N HIS A 70 7.08 -0.10 2.74
CA HIS A 70 7.06 -0.91 3.95
C HIS A 70 8.47 -1.39 4.32
N VAL A 71 9.22 -1.89 3.34
CA VAL A 71 10.60 -2.34 3.57
C VAL A 71 11.46 -1.18 4.04
N ALA A 72 11.32 0.01 3.43
CA ALA A 72 12.06 1.19 3.85
C ALA A 72 11.73 1.55 5.31
N ASN A 73 10.45 1.49 5.68
CA ASN A 73 10.02 1.79 7.05
C ASN A 73 10.59 0.78 8.04
N VAL A 74 10.61 -0.50 7.68
CA VAL A 74 11.17 -1.55 8.54
C VAL A 74 12.66 -1.32 8.75
N PHE A 75 13.41 -0.97 7.70
CA PHE A 75 14.82 -0.68 7.83
C PHE A 75 15.08 0.52 8.74
N LEU A 76 14.31 1.58 8.57
CA LEU A 76 14.44 2.77 9.41
C LEU A 76 14.14 2.45 10.87
N LEU A 77 13.14 1.61 11.10
CA LEU A 77 12.77 1.20 12.44
C LEU A 77 13.87 0.36 13.08
N ALA A 78 14.48 -0.53 12.32
CA ALA A 78 15.60 -1.35 12.81
C ALA A 78 16.82 -0.49 13.17
N GLU A 79 17.15 0.49 12.33
CA GLU A 79 18.24 1.42 12.61
C GLU A 79 17.98 2.22 13.87
N LYS A 80 16.74 2.63 14.09
CA LYS A 80 16.37 3.43 15.24
C LYS A 80 16.52 2.67 16.56
N LYS A 81 16.37 1.35 16.51
CA LYS A 81 16.54 0.50 17.69
C LYS A 81 17.99 0.31 18.10
N ASN A 82 18.88 0.43 17.16
CA ASN A 82 20.32 0.30 17.41
C ASN A 82 20.93 1.63 17.80
#